data_25eb10c5060b6815c38531d437850ce0
#
_entry.id   25eb10c5060b6815c38531d437850ce0
#
_cell.length_a   1.000
_cell.length_b   1.000
_cell.length_c   1.000
_cell.angle_alpha   90.00
_cell.angle_beta   90.00
_cell.angle_gamma   90.00
#
_symmetry.space_group_name_H-M   'P 1'
#
loop_
_entity.id
_entity.type
_entity.pdbx_description
1 polymer ?
#
loop_
_entity_poly.entity_id
_entity_poly.type
_entity_poly.pdbx_seq_one_letter_code
_entity_poly.pdbx_strand_id
1 'polypeptide(L)'
;LGSRGLGDVYKRQVSLVFISSGAGWNNTIGYFTYPTNEVPTESTVQKILAFPNASPISKSSGTGRLLCGHEMKLKYWNKSTQQFEDKFPAGVTLGWCLEGMGFNNGNIKKTGHTRFSYSSMNSDNAQRVVALRDGGTNQIVAIGFEDNTDYDYCDATFYVKIAEANAIDPEGPELPPVDPPSNLEYTVYGTLTYEDQWPSEGDYDMNDVVVEYQSTIYKSALDDKIY
;
A
#
# COMPACT_ATOMS: atom_id res chain seq x y z
N LEU A 1 18.46 -28.05 9.53
CA LEU A 1 19.73 -27.76 8.83
C LEU A 1 20.36 -26.56 9.49
N GLY A 2 21.56 -26.77 10.03
CA GLY A 2 22.25 -25.88 10.93
C GLY A 2 22.45 -24.48 10.40
N SER A 3 22.23 -23.52 11.27
CA SER A 3 22.70 -22.15 11.18
C SER A 3 24.19 -22.16 10.85
N ARG A 4 24.53 -21.90 9.60
CA ARG A 4 25.91 -21.48 9.30
C ARG A 4 26.03 -20.06 9.85
N GLY A 5 26.77 -19.94 10.92
CA GLY A 5 27.25 -18.67 11.40
C GLY A 5 28.03 -17.98 10.30
N LEU A 6 27.41 -17.07 9.62
CA LEU A 6 28.04 -16.02 8.89
C LEU A 6 27.79 -14.76 9.70
N GLY A 7 28.76 -14.45 10.52
CA GLY A 7 28.83 -13.17 11.18
C GLY A 7 28.69 -12.07 10.16
N ASP A 8 28.00 -11.03 10.54
CA ASP A 8 27.95 -9.73 9.87
C ASP A 8 27.21 -9.67 8.52
N VAL A 9 26.24 -10.50 8.31
CA VAL A 9 25.58 -10.58 7.04
C VAL A 9 24.25 -9.85 7.10
N TYR A 10 24.23 -8.68 6.46
CA TYR A 10 23.06 -8.05 5.86
C TYR A 10 22.19 -7.18 6.77
N LYS A 11 22.79 -6.16 7.32
CA LYS A 11 22.02 -4.96 7.71
C LYS A 11 21.52 -4.26 6.43
N ARG A 12 20.21 -4.06 6.30
CA ARG A 12 19.59 -3.59 5.07
C ARG A 12 18.87 -2.27 5.26
N GLN A 13 19.04 -1.38 4.29
CA GLN A 13 18.24 -0.18 4.20
C GLN A 13 16.89 -0.54 3.58
N VAL A 14 15.82 -0.17 4.26
CA VAL A 14 14.44 -0.30 3.78
C VAL A 14 13.86 1.10 3.59
N SER A 15 13.17 1.31 2.49
CA SER A 15 12.42 2.54 2.23
C SER A 15 10.97 2.20 1.93
N LEU A 16 10.09 3.11 2.31
CA LEU A 16 8.67 3.08 1.97
C LEU A 16 8.40 4.20 0.97
N VAL A 17 7.91 3.84 -0.21
CA VAL A 17 7.65 4.77 -1.32
C VAL A 17 6.15 4.90 -1.50
N PHE A 18 5.61 6.11 -1.39
CA PHE A 18 4.18 6.37 -1.57
C PHE A 18 3.77 6.17 -3.03
N ILE A 19 2.68 5.44 -3.25
CA ILE A 19 2.06 5.26 -4.56
C ILE A 19 0.79 6.11 -4.65
N SER A 20 -0.19 5.82 -3.80
CA SER A 20 -1.50 6.47 -3.83
C SER A 20 -2.25 6.34 -2.51
N SER A 21 -3.35 7.05 -2.39
CA SER A 21 -4.33 6.84 -1.33
C SER A 21 -5.72 7.21 -1.83
N GLY A 22 -6.67 6.29 -1.69
CA GLY A 22 -8.10 6.49 -1.93
C GLY A 22 -8.87 6.90 -0.69
N ALA A 23 -8.22 6.94 0.48
CA ALA A 23 -8.87 7.18 1.76
C ALA A 23 -9.66 8.49 1.82
N GLY A 24 -10.85 8.43 2.41
CA GLY A 24 -11.58 9.62 2.86
C GLY A 24 -10.90 10.30 4.05
N TRP A 25 -10.20 9.55 4.86
CA TRP A 25 -9.50 10.02 6.07
C TRP A 25 -8.07 10.51 5.78
N ASN A 26 -7.52 11.28 6.73
CA ASN A 26 -6.11 11.63 6.72
C ASN A 26 -5.35 10.66 7.65
N ASN A 27 -4.89 9.57 7.07
CA ASN A 27 -4.28 8.48 7.80
C ASN A 27 -2.80 8.76 8.08
N THR A 28 -2.34 8.30 9.24
CA THR A 28 -0.92 8.30 9.60
C THR A 28 -0.38 6.88 9.42
N ILE A 29 0.74 6.73 8.74
CA ILE A 29 1.40 5.44 8.52
C ILE A 29 2.61 5.32 9.42
N GLY A 30 2.69 4.17 10.09
CA GLY A 30 3.82 3.78 10.89
C GLY A 30 4.26 2.36 10.59
N TYR A 31 5.32 1.97 11.26
CA TYR A 31 5.86 0.62 11.23
C TYR A 31 6.36 0.21 12.61
N PHE A 32 6.60 -1.07 12.78
CA PHE A 32 7.22 -1.64 13.98
C PHE A 32 8.09 -2.82 13.59
N THR A 33 8.95 -3.23 14.50
CA THR A 33 9.81 -4.40 14.31
C THR A 33 9.65 -5.39 15.43
N TYR A 34 9.80 -6.67 15.12
CA TYR A 34 9.79 -7.76 16.08
C TYR A 34 10.70 -8.90 15.60
N PRO A 35 11.21 -9.77 16.49
CA PRO A 35 11.95 -10.96 16.10
C PRO A 35 11.11 -11.87 15.20
N THR A 36 11.68 -12.39 14.12
CA THR A 36 10.94 -13.19 13.11
C THR A 36 10.26 -14.43 13.69
N ASN A 37 10.80 -14.99 14.78
CA ASN A 37 10.25 -16.16 15.46
C ASN A 37 9.29 -15.85 16.61
N GLU A 38 8.90 -14.58 16.78
CA GLU A 38 7.98 -14.16 17.83
C GLU A 38 6.65 -13.67 17.23
N VAL A 39 5.59 -13.79 18.03
CA VAL A 39 4.27 -13.22 17.69
C VAL A 39 4.18 -11.82 18.29
N PRO A 40 4.02 -10.78 17.48
CA PRO A 40 3.94 -9.41 18.00
C PRO A 40 2.59 -9.13 18.69
N THR A 41 2.63 -8.26 19.68
CA THR A 41 1.43 -7.68 20.31
C THR A 41 1.58 -6.16 20.39
N GLU A 42 0.48 -5.43 20.55
CA GLU A 42 0.55 -3.97 20.67
C GLU A 42 1.43 -3.51 21.84
N SER A 43 1.49 -4.29 22.93
CA SER A 43 2.31 -3.98 24.10
C SER A 43 3.79 -4.31 23.92
N THR A 44 4.16 -5.22 23.00
CA THR A 44 5.56 -5.65 22.81
C THR A 44 6.27 -4.88 21.70
N VAL A 45 5.52 -4.22 20.81
CA VAL A 45 6.08 -3.48 19.69
C VAL A 45 6.11 -1.97 19.94
N GLN A 46 7.13 -1.33 19.39
CA GLN A 46 7.23 0.12 19.37
C GLN A 46 6.81 0.61 17.98
N LYS A 47 5.72 1.37 17.92
CA LYS A 47 5.26 2.01 16.68
C LYS A 47 6.16 3.19 16.35
N ILE A 48 6.71 3.22 15.14
CA ILE A 48 7.59 4.25 14.61
C ILE A 48 6.87 4.93 13.44
N LEU A 49 6.90 6.25 13.41
CA LEU A 49 6.27 7.05 12.38
C LEU A 49 7.01 6.91 11.05
N ALA A 50 6.28 6.67 9.96
CA ALA A 50 6.78 6.76 8.59
C ALA A 50 6.21 8.00 7.88
N PHE A 51 4.91 8.07 7.67
CA PHE A 51 4.25 9.21 7.03
C PHE A 51 3.20 9.81 7.97
N PRO A 52 3.38 11.09 8.39
CA PRO A 52 2.40 11.77 9.24
C PRO A 52 1.01 11.85 8.61
N ASN A 53 0.97 12.12 7.31
CA ASN A 53 -0.24 12.20 6.52
C ASN A 53 -0.07 11.46 5.19
N ALA A 54 -0.67 10.29 5.06
CA ALA A 54 -0.64 9.47 3.85
C ALA A 54 -1.70 9.90 2.84
N SER A 55 -1.79 11.18 2.54
CA SER A 55 -2.76 11.73 1.60
C SER A 55 -2.07 12.36 0.39
N PRO A 56 -2.56 12.10 -0.84
CA PRO A 56 -1.99 12.69 -2.05
C PRO A 56 -2.24 14.19 -2.13
N ILE A 57 -1.39 14.91 -2.83
CA ILE A 57 -1.55 16.35 -3.06
C ILE A 57 -2.85 16.67 -3.81
N SER A 58 -3.35 15.73 -4.62
CA SER A 58 -4.60 15.82 -5.35
C SER A 58 -5.86 15.67 -4.49
N LYS A 59 -5.72 15.37 -3.19
CA LYS A 59 -6.87 15.21 -2.31
C LYS A 59 -7.74 16.47 -2.28
N SER A 60 -9.02 16.31 -2.55
CA SER A 60 -9.99 17.41 -2.70
C SER A 60 -10.11 18.29 -1.45
N SER A 61 -9.82 17.75 -0.26
CA SER A 61 -9.79 18.52 0.99
C SER A 61 -8.59 19.48 1.12
N GLY A 62 -7.65 19.45 0.18
CA GLY A 62 -6.44 20.28 0.21
C GLY A 62 -5.42 19.93 1.30
N THR A 63 -5.64 18.84 2.02
CA THR A 63 -4.77 18.42 3.14
C THR A 63 -3.62 17.51 2.73
N GLY A 64 -3.70 16.93 1.51
CA GLY A 64 -2.67 16.03 0.98
C GLY A 64 -1.35 16.74 0.70
N ARG A 65 -0.26 16.02 0.86
CA ARG A 65 1.11 16.53 0.68
C ARG A 65 2.00 15.59 -0.10
N LEU A 66 1.55 14.36 -0.39
CA LEU A 66 2.36 13.34 -1.03
C LEU A 66 2.11 13.32 -2.54
N LEU A 67 3.20 13.16 -3.28
CA LEU A 67 3.21 12.77 -4.68
C LEU A 67 3.65 11.30 -4.78
N CYS A 68 3.18 10.60 -5.79
CA CYS A 68 3.69 9.27 -6.12
C CYS A 68 5.21 9.34 -6.26
N GLY A 69 5.90 8.40 -5.62
CA GLY A 69 7.36 8.37 -5.59
C GLY A 69 8.01 9.07 -4.39
N HIS A 70 7.26 9.76 -3.53
CA HIS A 70 7.83 10.27 -2.28
C HIS A 70 8.31 9.11 -1.41
N GLU A 71 9.60 9.13 -1.08
CA GLU A 71 10.32 8.06 -0.40
C GLU A 71 10.69 8.45 1.04
N MET A 72 10.44 7.55 1.98
CA MET A 72 10.89 7.63 3.37
C MET A 72 11.84 6.46 3.64
N LYS A 73 13.09 6.76 3.99
CA LYS A 73 14.04 5.77 4.51
C LYS A 73 13.66 5.42 5.94
N LEU A 74 13.37 4.15 6.19
CA LEU A 74 13.00 3.66 7.51
C LEU A 74 14.25 3.45 8.35
N LYS A 75 14.10 3.53 9.67
CA LYS A 75 15.17 3.33 10.63
C LYS A 75 14.83 2.22 11.61
N TYR A 76 15.78 1.39 11.92
CA TYR A 76 15.65 0.37 12.95
C TYR A 76 15.87 0.97 14.35
N TRP A 77 14.93 0.75 15.25
CA TRP A 77 15.12 1.10 16.65
C TRP A 77 15.83 -0.04 17.38
N ASN A 78 17.09 0.17 17.73
CA ASN A 78 17.85 -0.80 18.50
C ASN A 78 17.56 -0.63 20.00
N LYS A 79 16.80 -1.57 20.56
CA LYS A 79 16.41 -1.55 21.97
C LYS A 79 17.61 -1.63 22.93
N SER A 80 18.71 -2.28 22.53
CA SER A 80 19.89 -2.45 23.37
C SER A 80 20.71 -1.18 23.50
N THR A 81 20.82 -0.41 22.39
CA THR A 81 21.57 0.85 22.36
C THR A 81 20.69 2.07 22.58
N GLN A 82 19.36 1.90 22.51
CA GLN A 82 18.37 2.98 22.52
C GLN A 82 18.62 4.05 21.44
N GLN A 83 19.02 3.59 20.26
CA GLN A 83 19.35 4.47 19.13
C GLN A 83 18.69 3.97 17.85
N PHE A 84 18.43 4.90 16.94
CA PHE A 84 18.02 4.58 15.59
C PHE A 84 19.23 4.22 14.72
N GLU A 85 19.14 3.11 14.01
CA GLU A 85 20.12 2.66 13.02
C GLU A 85 19.51 2.77 11.62
N ASP A 86 20.33 3.06 10.61
CA ASP A 86 19.89 3.21 9.22
C ASP A 86 19.56 1.86 8.54
N LYS A 87 20.02 0.78 9.13
CA LYS A 87 19.87 -0.56 8.56
C LYS A 87 19.23 -1.52 9.55
N PHE A 88 18.36 -2.38 9.03
CA PHE A 88 17.69 -3.43 9.79
C PHE A 88 18.57 -4.67 9.88
N PRO A 89 18.75 -5.28 11.06
CA PRO A 89 19.52 -6.52 11.22
C PRO A 89 18.75 -7.73 10.70
N ALA A 90 19.47 -8.83 10.46
CA ALA A 90 18.85 -10.12 10.18
C ALA A 90 18.02 -10.62 11.38
N GLY A 91 17.02 -11.47 11.12
CA GLY A 91 16.15 -12.04 12.15
C GLY A 91 15.09 -11.09 12.71
N VAL A 92 14.88 -9.97 12.05
CA VAL A 92 13.85 -8.98 12.38
C VAL A 92 12.82 -8.90 11.27
N THR A 93 11.55 -9.00 11.64
CA THR A 93 10.41 -8.79 10.76
C THR A 93 9.91 -7.36 10.90
N LEU A 94 9.55 -6.76 9.78
CA LEU A 94 8.95 -5.44 9.69
C LEU A 94 7.43 -5.59 9.59
N GLY A 95 6.73 -5.03 10.56
CA GLY A 95 5.28 -4.92 10.54
C GLY A 95 4.83 -3.49 10.27
N TRP A 96 3.59 -3.34 9.82
CA TRP A 96 3.01 -2.07 9.43
C TRP A 96 1.84 -1.69 10.32
N CYS A 97 1.64 -0.41 10.52
CA CYS A 97 0.44 0.10 11.18
C CYS A 97 -0.05 1.40 10.52
N LEU A 98 -1.37 1.56 10.57
CA LEU A 98 -2.07 2.76 10.15
C LEU A 98 -2.89 3.27 11.32
N GLU A 99 -2.85 4.57 11.59
CA GLU A 99 -3.79 5.24 12.49
C GLU A 99 -4.81 5.99 11.65
N GLY A 100 -6.05 5.52 11.65
CA GLY A 100 -7.16 6.14 10.93
C GLY A 100 -7.45 7.53 11.47
N MET A 101 -7.63 8.53 10.60
CA MET A 101 -7.78 9.94 10.98
C MET A 101 -6.61 10.48 11.85
N GLY A 102 -5.45 9.82 11.78
CA GLY A 102 -4.28 10.12 12.63
C GLY A 102 -3.66 11.48 12.40
N PHE A 103 -4.00 12.18 11.32
CA PHE A 103 -3.50 13.51 11.02
C PHE A 103 -4.61 14.53 10.94
N ASN A 104 -4.47 15.63 11.70
CA ASN A 104 -5.43 16.72 11.69
C ASN A 104 -4.75 18.08 11.93
N ASN A 105 -4.91 19.01 11.00
CA ASN A 105 -4.41 20.39 11.10
C ASN A 105 -2.92 20.48 11.51
N GLY A 106 -2.06 19.69 10.88
CA GLY A 106 -0.62 19.69 11.16
C GLY A 106 -0.20 18.82 12.35
N ASN A 107 -1.15 18.23 13.07
CA ASN A 107 -0.88 17.43 14.27
C ASN A 107 -1.16 15.95 14.05
N ILE A 108 -0.30 15.10 14.59
CA ILE A 108 -0.53 13.66 14.68
C ILE A 108 -1.33 13.39 15.95
N LYS A 109 -2.36 12.55 15.82
CA LYS A 109 -3.25 12.17 16.91
C LYS A 109 -3.36 10.65 17.00
N LYS A 110 -3.49 10.14 18.22
CA LYS A 110 -3.96 8.79 18.47
C LYS A 110 -5.48 8.83 18.56
N THR A 111 -6.15 8.16 17.64
CA THR A 111 -7.62 8.18 17.52
C THR A 111 -8.29 6.92 18.07
N GLY A 112 -7.51 5.86 18.28
CA GLY A 112 -8.03 4.53 18.62
C GLY A 112 -8.45 3.70 17.42
N HIS A 113 -8.24 4.21 16.20
CA HIS A 113 -8.47 3.48 14.94
C HIS A 113 -7.16 2.93 14.38
N THR A 114 -6.34 2.32 15.25
CA THR A 114 -5.09 1.70 14.80
C THR A 114 -5.37 0.39 14.09
N ARG A 115 -4.77 0.21 12.93
CA ARG A 115 -4.81 -0.99 12.09
C ARG A 115 -3.40 -1.55 11.93
N PHE A 116 -3.26 -2.85 12.11
CA PHE A 116 -1.96 -3.53 12.08
C PHE A 116 -1.92 -4.55 10.93
N SER A 117 -0.73 -4.76 10.39
CA SER A 117 -0.48 -5.82 9.40
C SER A 117 -0.60 -7.23 9.98
N TYR A 118 -0.48 -7.36 11.28
CA TYR A 118 -0.68 -8.62 11.99
C TYR A 118 -2.12 -8.70 12.48
N SER A 119 -2.93 -9.57 11.90
CA SER A 119 -4.39 -9.59 12.12
C SER A 119 -4.79 -9.77 13.58
N SER A 120 -4.06 -10.60 14.36
CA SER A 120 -4.36 -10.80 15.78
C SER A 120 -4.11 -9.56 16.67
N MET A 121 -3.46 -8.52 16.13
CA MET A 121 -3.31 -7.23 16.80
C MET A 121 -4.51 -6.31 16.55
N ASN A 122 -5.39 -6.64 15.60
CA ASN A 122 -6.63 -5.91 15.34
C ASN A 122 -7.75 -6.46 16.24
N SER A 123 -8.57 -5.59 16.79
CA SER A 123 -9.62 -5.96 17.75
C SER A 123 -10.66 -6.93 17.19
N ASP A 124 -10.83 -6.94 15.88
CA ASP A 124 -11.74 -7.80 15.14
C ASP A 124 -11.02 -8.99 14.46
N ASN A 125 -9.72 -9.15 14.69
CA ASN A 125 -8.83 -10.09 14.01
C ASN A 125 -8.86 -10.00 12.47
N ALA A 126 -9.38 -8.89 11.93
CA ALA A 126 -9.44 -8.71 10.48
C ALA A 126 -8.06 -8.35 9.91
N GLN A 127 -7.84 -8.80 8.67
CA GLN A 127 -6.69 -8.35 7.89
C GLN A 127 -6.88 -6.89 7.49
N ARG A 128 -5.87 -6.07 7.74
CA ARG A 128 -5.91 -4.62 7.47
C ARG A 128 -4.77 -4.15 6.59
N VAL A 129 -3.85 -5.03 6.26
CA VAL A 129 -2.75 -4.76 5.34
C VAL A 129 -2.56 -5.98 4.45
N VAL A 130 -2.42 -5.76 3.17
CA VAL A 130 -2.19 -6.79 2.17
C VAL A 130 -0.89 -6.54 1.43
N ALA A 131 -0.24 -7.61 1.00
CA ALA A 131 0.93 -7.54 0.14
C ALA A 131 0.55 -7.99 -1.27
N LEU A 132 0.80 -7.14 -2.24
CA LEU A 132 0.72 -7.48 -3.65
C LEU A 132 2.06 -8.06 -4.09
N ARG A 133 2.03 -9.20 -4.74
CA ARG A 133 3.21 -9.90 -5.21
C ARG A 133 3.24 -9.93 -6.74
N ASP A 134 4.43 -9.82 -7.30
CA ASP A 134 4.64 -10.11 -8.71
C ASP A 134 4.44 -11.60 -8.99
N GLY A 135 3.58 -11.93 -9.96
CA GLY A 135 3.19 -13.31 -10.24
C GLY A 135 4.32 -14.18 -10.82
N GLY A 136 5.39 -13.59 -11.35
CA GLY A 136 6.54 -14.32 -11.91
C GLY A 136 7.67 -14.53 -10.90
N THR A 137 7.92 -13.52 -10.06
CA THR A 137 9.06 -13.50 -9.13
C THR A 137 8.66 -13.77 -7.68
N ASN A 138 7.37 -13.76 -7.38
CA ASN A 138 6.80 -13.83 -6.02
C ASN A 138 7.33 -12.74 -5.06
N GLN A 139 7.89 -11.67 -5.60
CA GLN A 139 8.37 -10.54 -4.81
C GLN A 139 7.22 -9.60 -4.45
N ILE A 140 7.25 -9.03 -3.25
CA ILE A 140 6.30 -8.00 -2.85
C ILE A 140 6.58 -6.74 -3.67
N VAL A 141 5.59 -6.30 -4.44
CA VAL A 141 5.68 -5.10 -5.27
C VAL A 141 4.92 -3.91 -4.68
N ALA A 142 3.93 -4.17 -3.84
CA ALA A 142 3.23 -3.12 -3.10
C ALA A 142 2.60 -3.66 -1.83
N ILE A 143 2.28 -2.76 -0.92
CA ILE A 143 1.43 -3.01 0.24
C ILE A 143 0.25 -2.06 0.22
N GLY A 144 -0.94 -2.59 0.49
CA GLY A 144 -2.17 -1.83 0.59
C GLY A 144 -2.71 -1.86 2.01
N PHE A 145 -3.25 -0.75 2.45
CA PHE A 145 -3.82 -0.59 3.78
C PHE A 145 -5.32 -0.35 3.70
N GLU A 146 -6.02 -0.88 4.70
CA GLU A 146 -7.44 -0.73 4.96
C GLU A 146 -7.64 0.05 6.26
N ASP A 147 -8.27 1.21 6.21
CA ASP A 147 -8.52 2.05 7.39
C ASP A 147 -9.87 1.74 8.05
N ASN A 148 -10.83 1.21 7.32
CA ASN A 148 -12.20 0.96 7.77
C ASN A 148 -12.66 -0.49 7.48
N THR A 149 -13.76 -0.70 6.73
CA THR A 149 -14.43 -2.01 6.57
C THR A 149 -14.94 -2.28 5.16
N ASP A 150 -14.55 -1.53 4.17
CA ASP A 150 -14.89 -1.77 2.76
C ASP A 150 -13.95 -2.74 2.06
N TYR A 151 -12.80 -3.02 2.70
CA TYR A 151 -11.84 -4.07 2.31
C TYR A 151 -11.30 -3.90 0.88
N ASP A 152 -11.17 -2.66 0.42
CA ASP A 152 -10.60 -2.35 -0.89
C ASP A 152 -9.07 -2.20 -0.86
N TYR A 153 -8.50 -2.07 0.34
CA TYR A 153 -7.05 -1.94 0.61
C TYR A 153 -6.36 -0.82 -0.17
N CYS A 154 -7.11 0.17 -0.61
CA CYS A 154 -6.58 1.30 -1.36
C CYS A 154 -6.48 2.58 -0.52
N ASP A 155 -6.77 2.54 0.77
CA ASP A 155 -6.70 3.68 1.67
C ASP A 155 -5.30 4.28 1.79
N ALA A 156 -4.28 3.45 1.67
CA ALA A 156 -2.91 3.89 1.44
C ALA A 156 -2.12 2.78 0.75
N THR A 157 -1.48 3.09 -0.36
CA THR A 157 -0.70 2.12 -1.12
C THR A 157 0.75 2.57 -1.22
N PHE A 158 1.66 1.65 -0.93
CA PHE A 158 3.09 1.92 -0.89
C PHE A 158 3.88 0.80 -1.59
N TYR A 159 5.02 1.17 -2.14
CA TYR A 159 6.06 0.24 -2.56
C TYR A 159 7.13 0.12 -1.47
N VAL A 160 7.54 -1.09 -1.15
CA VAL A 160 8.64 -1.37 -0.22
C VAL A 160 9.92 -1.58 -1.03
N LYS A 161 10.86 -0.65 -0.89
CA LYS A 161 12.15 -0.69 -1.57
C LYS A 161 13.22 -1.19 -0.60
N ILE A 162 13.94 -2.25 -1.01
CA ILE A 162 15.06 -2.80 -0.25
C ILE A 162 16.32 -2.63 -1.10
N ALA A 163 17.39 -2.11 -0.51
CA ALA A 163 18.59 -1.73 -1.24
C ALA A 163 19.32 -2.89 -1.96
N GLU A 164 19.04 -4.15 -1.56
CA GLU A 164 19.60 -5.34 -2.19
C GLU A 164 18.48 -6.36 -2.40
N ALA A 165 18.14 -6.62 -3.67
CA ALA A 165 16.98 -7.42 -4.07
C ALA A 165 16.96 -8.88 -3.56
N ASN A 166 18.12 -9.47 -3.27
CA ASN A 166 18.24 -10.86 -2.76
C ASN A 166 18.10 -10.98 -1.25
N ALA A 167 17.52 -10.00 -0.62
CA ALA A 167 17.56 -9.74 0.80
C ALA A 167 16.29 -10.11 1.55
N ILE A 168 15.25 -10.50 0.88
CA ILE A 168 14.00 -10.93 1.50
C ILE A 168 14.15 -12.40 1.83
N ASP A 169 13.94 -12.76 3.10
CA ASP A 169 13.79 -14.15 3.49
C ASP A 169 12.49 -14.66 2.87
N PRO A 170 12.54 -15.57 1.89
CA PRO A 170 11.33 -16.11 1.28
C PRO A 170 10.53 -16.99 2.27
N GLU A 171 11.12 -17.37 3.40
CA GLU A 171 10.48 -18.17 4.44
C GLU A 171 9.95 -17.32 5.61
N GLY A 172 10.07 -15.98 5.53
CA GLY A 172 9.51 -15.07 6.52
C GLY A 172 7.98 -15.20 6.62
N PRO A 173 7.36 -14.78 7.75
CA PRO A 173 5.92 -14.84 7.91
C PRO A 173 5.25 -14.03 6.80
N GLU A 174 4.56 -14.72 5.94
CA GLU A 174 3.79 -14.10 4.86
C GLU A 174 2.57 -13.39 5.44
N LEU A 175 2.28 -12.21 4.91
CA LEU A 175 0.92 -11.69 5.05
C LEU A 175 -0.02 -12.72 4.40
N PRO A 176 -1.12 -13.11 5.07
CA PRO A 176 -2.04 -14.07 4.48
C PRO A 176 -2.49 -13.57 3.10
N PRO A 177 -2.56 -14.47 2.11
CA PRO A 177 -3.07 -14.07 0.81
C PRO A 177 -4.49 -13.54 0.98
N VAL A 178 -4.78 -12.42 0.37
CA VAL A 178 -6.17 -12.03 0.14
C VAL A 178 -6.68 -12.94 -0.95
N ASP A 179 -7.83 -13.57 -0.74
CA ASP A 179 -8.55 -14.15 -1.86
C ASP A 179 -8.77 -13.03 -2.87
N PRO A 180 -8.21 -13.13 -4.08
CA PRO A 180 -8.37 -12.05 -5.03
C PRO A 180 -9.87 -11.83 -5.24
N PRO A 181 -10.33 -10.58 -5.25
CA PRO A 181 -11.70 -10.32 -5.62
C PRO A 181 -11.96 -11.00 -6.97
N SER A 182 -13.09 -11.67 -7.06
CA SER A 182 -13.57 -12.20 -8.33
C SER A 182 -13.43 -11.11 -9.40
N ASN A 183 -12.98 -11.48 -10.58
CA ASN A 183 -12.73 -10.60 -11.74
C ASN A 183 -13.51 -9.29 -11.68
N LEU A 184 -12.79 -8.18 -11.70
CA LEU A 184 -13.43 -6.88 -11.70
C LEU A 184 -14.08 -6.66 -13.06
N GLU A 185 -15.38 -6.39 -13.05
CA GLU A 185 -16.17 -6.07 -14.23
C GLU A 185 -16.53 -4.60 -14.20
N TYR A 186 -16.11 -3.86 -15.20
CA TYR A 186 -16.46 -2.46 -15.37
C TYR A 186 -17.30 -2.30 -16.64
N THR A 187 -18.50 -1.76 -16.52
CA THR A 187 -19.31 -1.40 -17.67
C THR A 187 -19.28 0.09 -17.88
N VAL A 188 -18.87 0.52 -19.06
CA VAL A 188 -18.80 1.90 -19.49
C VAL A 188 -19.80 2.08 -20.62
N TYR A 189 -20.60 3.11 -20.51
CA TYR A 189 -21.53 3.55 -21.54
C TYR A 189 -21.03 4.87 -22.13
N GLY A 190 -21.22 5.06 -23.40
CA GLY A 190 -20.88 6.33 -24.04
C GLY A 190 -21.58 6.51 -25.37
N THR A 191 -21.49 7.71 -25.88
CA THR A 191 -21.98 8.09 -27.19
C THR A 191 -20.83 8.67 -28.00
N LEU A 192 -20.60 8.14 -29.17
CA LEU A 192 -19.70 8.71 -30.16
C LEU A 192 -20.56 9.45 -31.18
N THR A 193 -20.24 10.70 -31.40
CA THR A 193 -20.92 11.54 -32.41
C THR A 193 -19.90 11.94 -33.47
N TYR A 194 -20.34 11.94 -34.69
CA TYR A 194 -19.52 12.27 -35.82
C TYR A 194 -20.22 13.35 -36.63
N GLU A 195 -19.45 14.25 -37.17
CA GLU A 195 -19.81 15.27 -38.11
C GLU A 195 -19.25 14.91 -39.48
N ASP A 196 -20.10 14.89 -40.52
CA ASP A 196 -19.60 14.74 -41.87
C ASP A 196 -18.88 16.04 -42.28
N GLN A 197 -18.09 16.00 -43.31
CA GLN A 197 -17.40 17.16 -43.87
C GLN A 197 -16.61 18.04 -42.86
N TRP A 198 -16.33 17.51 -41.68
CA TRP A 198 -15.44 18.17 -40.71
C TRP A 198 -14.02 18.34 -41.31
N PRO A 199 -13.33 19.48 -41.13
CA PRO A 199 -13.74 20.67 -40.33
C PRO A 199 -14.28 21.85 -41.16
N SER A 200 -14.47 21.71 -42.43
CA SER A 200 -14.60 22.88 -43.29
C SER A 200 -16.02 23.19 -43.81
N GLU A 201 -16.90 22.23 -43.91
CA GLU A 201 -18.21 22.38 -44.54
C GLU A 201 -19.39 21.83 -43.69
N GLY A 202 -19.11 21.19 -42.55
CA GLY A 202 -20.15 20.66 -41.66
C GLY A 202 -20.96 21.76 -40.96
N ASP A 203 -22.16 21.44 -40.52
CA ASP A 203 -23.02 22.39 -39.80
C ASP A 203 -22.73 22.40 -38.27
N TYR A 204 -21.77 21.60 -37.81
CA TYR A 204 -21.25 21.54 -36.45
C TYR A 204 -22.27 21.13 -35.38
N ASP A 205 -23.29 20.37 -35.74
CA ASP A 205 -24.26 19.86 -34.76
C ASP A 205 -23.93 18.46 -34.24
N MET A 206 -22.91 17.82 -34.78
CA MET A 206 -22.35 16.53 -34.32
C MET A 206 -23.39 15.39 -34.31
N ASN A 207 -24.29 15.37 -35.21
CA ASN A 207 -25.41 14.42 -35.23
C ASN A 207 -25.49 13.55 -36.51
N ASP A 208 -24.57 13.71 -37.47
CA ASP A 208 -24.58 12.95 -38.72
C ASP A 208 -24.45 11.46 -38.50
N VAL A 209 -23.63 11.08 -37.55
CA VAL A 209 -23.58 9.69 -37.05
C VAL A 209 -23.49 9.70 -35.54
N VAL A 210 -24.48 9.15 -34.90
CA VAL A 210 -24.52 8.97 -33.43
C VAL A 210 -24.48 7.50 -33.13
N VAL A 211 -23.46 7.06 -32.42
CA VAL A 211 -23.26 5.66 -31.99
C VAL A 211 -23.28 5.59 -30.49
N GLU A 212 -24.30 4.97 -29.95
CA GLU A 212 -24.31 4.59 -28.53
C GLU A 212 -23.53 3.28 -28.38
N TYR A 213 -22.64 3.22 -27.39
CA TYR A 213 -21.89 2.02 -27.10
C TYR A 213 -21.94 1.65 -25.61
N GLN A 214 -21.86 0.37 -25.38
CA GLN A 214 -21.61 -0.23 -24.09
C GLN A 214 -20.34 -1.07 -24.21
N SER A 215 -19.37 -0.81 -23.35
CA SER A 215 -18.15 -1.62 -23.26
C SER A 215 -18.06 -2.24 -21.88
N THR A 216 -17.90 -3.55 -21.82
CA THR A 216 -17.63 -4.27 -20.59
C THR A 216 -16.17 -4.67 -20.55
N ILE A 217 -15.47 -4.20 -19.57
CA ILE A 217 -14.04 -4.44 -19.38
C ILE A 217 -13.91 -5.47 -18.24
N TYR A 218 -13.34 -6.61 -18.55
CA TYR A 218 -12.99 -7.63 -17.56
C TYR A 218 -11.52 -7.50 -17.21
N LYS A 219 -11.24 -7.20 -15.95
CA LYS A 219 -9.87 -7.22 -15.43
C LYS A 219 -9.70 -8.50 -14.62
N SER A 220 -8.76 -9.33 -15.06
CA SER A 220 -8.41 -10.54 -14.33
C SER A 220 -7.70 -10.18 -13.01
N ALA A 221 -8.18 -10.75 -11.92
CA ALA A 221 -7.53 -10.62 -10.63
C ALA A 221 -6.24 -11.46 -10.51
N LEU A 222 -6.01 -12.40 -11.46
CA LEU A 222 -4.87 -13.32 -11.40
C LEU A 222 -3.63 -12.80 -12.12
N ASP A 223 -3.81 -12.06 -13.21
CA ASP A 223 -2.71 -11.65 -14.08
C ASP A 223 -2.75 -10.16 -14.48
N ASP A 224 -3.63 -9.40 -13.87
CA ASP A 224 -3.83 -7.95 -14.07
C ASP A 224 -4.10 -7.54 -15.53
N LYS A 225 -4.49 -8.53 -16.38
CA LYS A 225 -4.81 -8.28 -17.78
C LYS A 225 -6.26 -7.87 -17.95
N ILE A 226 -6.48 -7.06 -18.96
CA ILE A 226 -7.80 -6.65 -19.45
C ILE A 226 -8.18 -7.56 -20.61
N TYR A 227 -9.38 -8.09 -20.59
CA TYR A 227 -9.98 -8.91 -21.63
C TYR A 227 -11.22 -8.25 -22.19
#